data_f8d5311440b13e6fd7047a3ae6b040e9
#
_entry.id   f8d5311440b13e6fd7047a3ae6b040e9
#
_cell.length_a   1.000
_cell.length_b   1.000
_cell.length_c   1.000
_cell.angle_alpha   90.00
_cell.angle_beta   90.00
_cell.angle_gamma   90.00
#
_symmetry.space_group_name_H-M   'P 1'
#
loop_
_entity.id
_entity.type
_entity.pdbx_description
1 polymer ?
#
loop_
_entity_poly.entity_id
_entity_poly.type
_entity_poly.pdbx_seq_one_letter_code
_entity_poly.pdbx_strand_id
1 'polypeptide(L)'
;CARHGLPAIAYAQTFARVCLLLAGEVRLTAEQEHLRAARAALAQVHGVVVPELLPWCTGRVTAMERLDGRKVTEAAHLPPSARRRLAASLIEALLAAPIWSPAEAALFHGDPHAGNLMLLEDGRVALLDWSLAARLDRSQREGLTRLLLAACLLDGAAVAASVTGLAVAPPAAARLAPVVAAALADLARGEPLGLAWLTRLLDAAALEGGVDFPAELLLFRKSLFTMSGVVAELAPDLPLDAVLAEGFLGCLATELPTAWWRPFAAPAPGSHLSSADLSRAVLSLPLVGQRAWLLRIASS
;
A
#
# COMPACT_ATOMS: atom_id res chain seq x y z
N CYS A 1 28.93 -5.72 13.09
CA CYS A 1 27.73 -4.92 13.36
C CYS A 1 27.73 -4.41 14.81
N ALA A 2 27.94 -5.25 15.85
CA ALA A 2 27.90 -4.83 17.25
C ALA A 2 28.93 -3.72 17.63
N ARG A 3 30.10 -3.66 16.95
CA ARG A 3 31.13 -2.63 17.17
C ARG A 3 30.73 -1.21 16.72
N HIS A 4 29.73 -1.06 15.88
CA HIS A 4 29.36 0.23 15.27
C HIS A 4 27.90 0.64 15.55
N GLY A 5 27.24 0.00 16.54
CA GLY A 5 25.86 0.34 16.91
C GLY A 5 24.83 0.09 15.81
N LEU A 6 25.16 -0.71 14.78
CA LEU A 6 24.25 -1.02 13.69
C LEU A 6 23.20 -2.05 14.14
N PRO A 7 21.93 -1.90 13.76
CA PRO A 7 20.87 -2.85 14.07
C PRO A 7 21.24 -4.27 13.63
N ALA A 8 20.77 -5.29 14.34
CA ALA A 8 21.00 -6.71 13.99
C ALA A 8 20.10 -7.15 12.84
N ILE A 9 20.32 -6.58 11.64
CA ILE A 9 19.65 -6.98 10.41
C ILE A 9 20.55 -7.90 9.60
N ALA A 10 19.98 -8.76 8.78
CA ALA A 10 20.71 -9.63 7.85
C ALA A 10 21.24 -8.81 6.66
N TYR A 11 22.27 -7.96 6.92
CA TYR A 11 22.81 -7.01 5.94
C TYR A 11 23.14 -7.64 4.59
N ALA A 12 23.73 -8.85 4.58
CA ALA A 12 24.08 -9.54 3.35
C ALA A 12 22.84 -9.89 2.51
N GLN A 13 21.76 -10.33 3.15
CA GLN A 13 20.50 -10.66 2.46
C GLN A 13 19.80 -9.39 1.98
N THR A 14 19.77 -8.35 2.83
CA THR A 14 19.20 -7.03 2.44
C THR A 14 19.98 -6.44 1.27
N PHE A 15 21.32 -6.48 1.30
CA PHE A 15 22.16 -6.01 0.21
C PHE A 15 21.92 -6.81 -1.08
N ALA A 16 21.85 -8.14 -1.01
CA ALA A 16 21.56 -8.98 -2.16
C ALA A 16 20.17 -8.67 -2.75
N ARG A 17 19.16 -8.44 -1.90
CA ARG A 17 17.81 -8.02 -2.36
C ARG A 17 17.85 -6.64 -3.05
N VAL A 18 18.58 -5.68 -2.48
CA VAL A 18 18.75 -4.35 -3.09
C VAL A 18 19.47 -4.47 -4.45
N CYS A 19 20.53 -5.27 -4.53
CA CYS A 19 21.23 -5.49 -5.80
C CYS A 19 20.33 -6.13 -6.86
N LEU A 20 19.45 -7.06 -6.48
CA LEU A 20 18.47 -7.66 -7.40
C LEU A 20 17.45 -6.64 -7.89
N LEU A 21 16.98 -5.76 -7.02
CA LEU A 21 16.06 -4.68 -7.41
C LEU A 21 16.74 -3.70 -8.38
N LEU A 22 17.96 -3.24 -8.07
CA LEU A 22 18.74 -2.35 -8.94
C LEU A 22 19.13 -2.99 -10.27
N ALA A 23 19.42 -4.30 -10.29
CA ALA A 23 19.65 -5.03 -11.54
C ALA A 23 18.38 -5.13 -12.40
N GLY A 24 17.21 -5.00 -11.79
CA GLY A 24 15.90 -4.86 -12.48
C GLY A 24 15.76 -3.52 -13.20
N GLU A 25 16.20 -2.42 -12.58
CA GLU A 25 16.07 -1.05 -13.11
C GLU A 25 16.77 -0.83 -14.46
N VAL A 26 17.86 -1.56 -14.74
CA VAL A 26 18.59 -1.43 -16.02
C VAL A 26 18.04 -2.30 -17.14
N ARG A 27 16.95 -3.04 -16.94
CA ARG A 27 16.34 -3.88 -17.97
C ARG A 27 15.18 -3.18 -18.65
N LEU A 28 15.46 -2.43 -19.72
CA LEU A 28 14.43 -1.68 -20.46
C LEU A 28 13.28 -2.57 -20.98
N THR A 29 13.53 -3.84 -21.28
CA THR A 29 12.47 -4.79 -21.67
C THR A 29 11.47 -5.01 -20.53
N ALA A 30 11.93 -5.12 -19.28
CA ALA A 30 11.06 -5.25 -18.12
C ALA A 30 10.25 -3.97 -17.88
N GLU A 31 10.87 -2.80 -17.97
CA GLU A 31 10.20 -1.50 -17.92
C GLU A 31 9.09 -1.40 -18.98
N GLN A 32 9.36 -1.81 -20.23
CA GLN A 32 8.38 -1.82 -21.32
C GLN A 32 7.18 -2.75 -21.02
N GLU A 33 7.43 -3.90 -20.42
CA GLU A 33 6.39 -4.82 -19.97
C GLU A 33 5.55 -4.22 -18.84
N HIS A 34 6.21 -3.56 -17.87
CA HIS A 34 5.54 -2.87 -16.78
C HIS A 34 4.68 -1.70 -17.28
N LEU A 35 5.19 -0.89 -18.21
CA LEU A 35 4.44 0.20 -18.85
C LEU A 35 3.17 -0.30 -19.53
N ARG A 36 3.25 -1.38 -20.32
CA ARG A 36 2.06 -1.99 -20.95
C ARG A 36 1.06 -2.47 -19.93
N ALA A 37 1.54 -3.16 -18.90
CA ALA A 37 0.70 -3.69 -17.83
C ALA A 37 0.05 -2.57 -17.02
N ALA A 38 0.80 -1.52 -16.68
CA ALA A 38 0.31 -0.35 -15.96
C ALA A 38 -0.75 0.40 -16.76
N ARG A 39 -0.50 0.65 -18.04
CA ARG A 39 -1.47 1.30 -18.93
C ARG A 39 -2.80 0.53 -18.98
N ALA A 40 -2.73 -0.79 -19.07
CA ALA A 40 -3.94 -1.64 -19.06
C ALA A 40 -4.64 -1.63 -17.69
N ALA A 41 -3.88 -1.75 -16.59
CA ALA A 41 -4.44 -1.79 -15.25
C ALA A 41 -5.10 -0.47 -14.82
N LEU A 42 -4.52 0.67 -15.25
CA LEU A 42 -4.99 2.01 -14.89
C LEU A 42 -5.91 2.65 -15.93
N ALA A 43 -6.29 1.93 -16.99
CA ALA A 43 -7.13 2.46 -18.08
C ALA A 43 -8.49 3.03 -17.63
N GLN A 44 -9.02 2.54 -16.49
CA GLN A 44 -10.30 2.99 -15.92
C GLN A 44 -10.12 3.98 -14.75
N VAL A 45 -8.88 4.27 -14.36
CA VAL A 45 -8.60 5.22 -13.27
C VAL A 45 -8.59 6.63 -13.84
N HIS A 46 -9.52 7.45 -13.35
CA HIS A 46 -9.65 8.83 -13.83
C HIS A 46 -8.52 9.72 -13.33
N GLY A 47 -8.10 10.67 -14.17
CA GLY A 47 -7.12 11.70 -13.78
C GLY A 47 -5.66 11.25 -13.85
N VAL A 48 -5.38 10.03 -14.30
CA VAL A 48 -4.01 9.55 -14.54
C VAL A 48 -3.81 9.06 -15.97
N VAL A 49 -2.55 9.07 -16.41
CA VAL A 49 -2.13 8.60 -17.74
C VAL A 49 -0.82 7.80 -17.59
N VAL A 50 -0.72 6.71 -18.32
CA VAL A 50 0.56 6.00 -18.52
C VAL A 50 0.91 6.13 -20.00
N PRO A 51 2.13 6.58 -20.37
CA PRO A 51 2.52 6.80 -21.77
C PRO A 51 2.37 5.53 -22.60
N GLU A 52 1.99 5.69 -23.86
CA GLU A 52 1.94 4.59 -24.82
C GLU A 52 3.35 4.24 -25.32
N LEU A 53 3.65 2.95 -25.41
CA LEU A 53 4.88 2.51 -26.06
C LEU A 53 4.73 2.53 -27.58
N LEU A 54 5.73 3.11 -28.22
CA LEU A 54 5.81 3.16 -29.68
C LEU A 54 6.49 1.88 -30.23
N PRO A 55 6.29 1.56 -31.52
CA PRO A 55 6.78 0.30 -32.10
C PRO A 55 8.31 0.19 -32.23
N TRP A 56 9.04 1.26 -31.92
CA TRP A 56 10.50 1.32 -32.02
C TRP A 56 11.24 0.89 -30.75
N CYS A 57 10.56 0.27 -29.82
CA CYS A 57 11.17 -0.27 -28.60
C CYS A 57 12.09 -1.45 -28.91
N THR A 58 13.25 -1.47 -28.26
CA THR A 58 14.24 -2.55 -28.31
C THR A 58 14.73 -2.88 -26.91
N GLY A 59 15.58 -3.89 -26.73
CA GLY A 59 16.21 -4.16 -25.43
C GLY A 59 17.14 -3.05 -24.90
N ARG A 60 17.42 -2.02 -25.72
CA ARG A 60 18.32 -0.89 -25.38
C ARG A 60 17.66 0.47 -25.54
N VAL A 61 16.43 0.52 -26.01
CA VAL A 61 15.70 1.77 -26.26
C VAL A 61 14.24 1.55 -25.89
N THR A 62 13.71 2.39 -25.00
CA THR A 62 12.28 2.53 -24.77
C THR A 62 11.81 3.77 -25.54
N ALA A 63 10.97 3.57 -26.55
CA ALA A 63 10.31 4.63 -27.30
C ALA A 63 8.86 4.73 -26.82
N MET A 64 8.46 5.91 -26.35
CA MET A 64 7.11 6.12 -25.80
C MET A 64 6.52 7.44 -26.30
N GLU A 65 5.21 7.57 -26.15
CA GLU A 65 4.47 8.79 -26.36
C GLU A 65 5.12 9.96 -25.61
N ARG A 66 5.29 11.07 -26.29
CA ARG A 66 5.73 12.30 -25.63
C ARG A 66 4.53 12.97 -24.99
N LEU A 67 4.63 13.19 -23.70
CA LEU A 67 3.66 13.96 -22.93
C LEU A 67 4.26 15.29 -22.55
N ASP A 68 3.53 16.38 -22.78
CA ASP A 68 3.98 17.72 -22.41
C ASP A 68 3.29 18.11 -21.08
N GLY A 69 4.09 18.55 -20.10
CA GLY A 69 3.62 18.86 -18.77
C GLY A 69 4.70 19.44 -17.88
N ARG A 70 4.37 19.59 -16.60
CA ARG A 70 5.26 20.10 -15.54
C ARG A 70 5.35 19.08 -14.42
N LYS A 71 6.33 19.21 -13.53
CA LYS A 71 6.40 18.38 -12.34
C LYS A 71 5.12 18.56 -11.50
N VAL A 72 4.64 17.49 -10.90
CA VAL A 72 3.44 17.55 -10.06
C VAL A 72 3.59 18.49 -8.86
N THR A 73 4.81 18.68 -8.35
CA THR A 73 5.14 19.62 -7.28
C THR A 73 5.02 21.10 -7.70
N GLU A 74 5.01 21.38 -9.01
CA GLU A 74 4.78 22.74 -9.53
C GLU A 74 3.28 23.08 -9.61
N ALA A 75 2.38 22.20 -9.12
CA ALA A 75 0.94 22.41 -9.13
C ALA A 75 0.45 23.49 -8.15
N ALA A 76 1.35 24.20 -7.44
CA ALA A 76 0.99 25.25 -6.47
C ALA A 76 0.16 26.41 -7.09
N HIS A 77 0.25 26.61 -8.42
CA HIS A 77 -0.56 27.59 -9.16
C HIS A 77 -2.02 27.16 -9.33
N LEU A 78 -2.35 25.87 -9.11
CA LEU A 78 -3.71 25.36 -9.24
C LEU A 78 -4.55 25.70 -7.99
N PRO A 79 -5.88 25.88 -8.16
CA PRO A 79 -6.78 26.02 -7.04
C PRO A 79 -6.71 24.81 -6.08
N PRO A 80 -6.94 24.98 -4.77
CA PRO A 80 -6.90 23.90 -3.79
C PRO A 80 -7.79 22.69 -4.16
N SER A 81 -8.97 22.96 -4.74
CA SER A 81 -9.88 21.88 -5.21
C SER A 81 -9.29 21.04 -6.35
N ALA A 82 -8.52 21.64 -7.26
CA ALA A 82 -7.84 20.91 -8.33
C ALA A 82 -6.70 20.06 -7.77
N ARG A 83 -5.89 20.63 -6.86
CA ARG A 83 -4.81 19.89 -6.19
C ARG A 83 -5.32 18.69 -5.38
N ARG A 84 -6.45 18.84 -4.68
CA ARG A 84 -7.11 17.72 -3.98
C ARG A 84 -7.59 16.63 -4.95
N ARG A 85 -8.15 16.98 -6.10
CA ARG A 85 -8.54 15.99 -7.13
C ARG A 85 -7.34 15.24 -7.67
N LEU A 86 -6.24 15.94 -7.96
CA LEU A 86 -4.99 15.30 -8.39
C LEU A 86 -4.46 14.33 -7.34
N ALA A 87 -4.42 14.74 -6.08
CA ALA A 87 -4.01 13.89 -4.96
C ALA A 87 -4.90 12.65 -4.84
N ALA A 88 -6.22 12.81 -4.95
CA ALA A 88 -7.17 11.69 -4.94
C ALA A 88 -6.93 10.71 -6.10
N SER A 89 -6.68 11.22 -7.33
CA SER A 89 -6.35 10.37 -8.49
C SER A 89 -5.04 9.62 -8.30
N LEU A 90 -4.03 10.24 -7.69
CA LEU A 90 -2.77 9.57 -7.35
C LEU A 90 -2.96 8.47 -6.31
N ILE A 91 -3.75 8.73 -5.26
CA ILE A 91 -4.08 7.74 -4.23
C ILE A 91 -4.83 6.57 -4.86
N GLU A 92 -5.79 6.84 -5.73
CA GLU A 92 -6.54 5.81 -6.44
C GLU A 92 -5.62 4.95 -7.32
N ALA A 93 -4.79 5.58 -8.17
CA ALA A 93 -3.92 4.87 -9.09
C ALA A 93 -2.79 4.09 -8.41
N LEU A 94 -2.15 4.69 -7.41
CA LEU A 94 -0.92 4.15 -6.81
C LEU A 94 -1.16 3.26 -5.60
N LEU A 95 -2.34 3.34 -4.98
CA LEU A 95 -2.69 2.58 -3.78
C LEU A 95 -3.97 1.77 -3.95
N ALA A 96 -5.11 2.42 -4.24
CA ALA A 96 -6.39 1.74 -4.24
C ALA A 96 -6.49 0.72 -5.39
N ALA A 97 -6.14 1.11 -6.62
CA ALA A 97 -6.20 0.21 -7.77
C ALA A 97 -5.31 -1.05 -7.61
N PRO A 98 -4.05 -0.98 -7.14
CA PRO A 98 -3.28 -2.17 -6.83
C PRO A 98 -3.88 -3.04 -5.73
N ILE A 99 -4.31 -2.46 -4.62
CA ILE A 99 -4.86 -3.23 -3.48
C ILE A 99 -6.18 -3.91 -3.86
N TRP A 100 -7.11 -3.17 -4.49
CA TRP A 100 -8.45 -3.68 -4.79
C TRP A 100 -8.58 -4.37 -6.16
N SER A 101 -7.47 -4.59 -6.86
CA SER A 101 -7.46 -5.28 -8.14
C SER A 101 -8.08 -6.67 -8.05
N PRO A 102 -8.97 -7.08 -8.96
CA PRO A 102 -9.49 -8.45 -9.03
C PRO A 102 -8.47 -9.44 -9.62
N ALA A 103 -7.37 -8.97 -10.18
CA ALA A 103 -6.34 -9.82 -10.80
C ALA A 103 -5.63 -10.70 -9.77
N GLU A 104 -5.05 -11.83 -10.19
CA GLU A 104 -4.28 -12.71 -9.30
C GLU A 104 -3.04 -12.01 -8.75
N ALA A 105 -2.38 -11.19 -9.57
CA ALA A 105 -1.24 -10.38 -9.17
C ALA A 105 -1.41 -8.94 -9.69
N ALA A 106 -1.41 -7.96 -8.80
CA ALA A 106 -1.63 -6.56 -9.12
C ALA A 106 -0.31 -5.78 -9.18
N LEU A 107 -0.04 -5.17 -10.33
CA LEU A 107 1.12 -4.31 -10.52
C LEU A 107 0.97 -3.02 -9.71
N PHE A 108 2.06 -2.59 -9.08
CA PHE A 108 2.16 -1.27 -8.45
C PHE A 108 3.47 -0.58 -8.83
N HIS A 109 3.47 0.74 -8.80
CA HIS A 109 4.64 1.57 -9.03
C HIS A 109 5.53 1.59 -7.79
N GLY A 110 6.77 1.12 -7.89
CA GLY A 110 7.66 0.96 -6.73
C GLY A 110 8.34 2.25 -6.28
N ASP A 111 8.36 3.31 -7.12
CA ASP A 111 9.02 4.57 -6.81
C ASP A 111 8.28 5.81 -7.35
N PRO A 112 7.08 6.12 -6.84
CA PRO A 112 6.27 7.23 -7.33
C PRO A 112 6.73 8.59 -6.77
N HIS A 113 8.02 8.90 -6.93
CA HIS A 113 8.53 10.21 -6.52
C HIS A 113 8.09 11.31 -7.50
N ALA A 114 8.13 12.56 -7.06
CA ALA A 114 7.65 13.71 -7.83
C ALA A 114 8.31 13.86 -9.22
N GLY A 115 9.52 13.32 -9.43
CA GLY A 115 10.19 13.29 -10.72
C GLY A 115 9.54 12.35 -11.75
N ASN A 116 8.79 11.33 -11.28
CA ASN A 116 8.09 10.36 -12.11
C ASN A 116 6.60 10.72 -12.30
N LEU A 117 6.18 11.86 -11.77
CA LEU A 117 4.80 12.32 -11.79
C LEU A 117 4.73 13.68 -12.50
N MET A 118 4.11 13.71 -13.68
CA MET A 118 4.02 14.90 -14.49
C MET A 118 2.56 15.38 -14.62
N LEU A 119 2.31 16.63 -14.22
CA LEU A 119 1.02 17.30 -14.40
C LEU A 119 0.91 17.76 -15.86
N LEU A 120 -0.08 17.23 -16.57
CA LEU A 120 -0.39 17.57 -17.96
C LEU A 120 -1.26 18.85 -18.04
N GLU A 121 -1.30 19.46 -19.23
CA GLU A 121 -2.10 20.66 -19.47
C GLU A 121 -3.61 20.43 -19.32
N ASP A 122 -4.08 19.21 -19.57
CA ASP A 122 -5.48 18.81 -19.40
C ASP A 122 -5.87 18.51 -17.93
N GLY A 123 -4.91 18.64 -17.02
CA GLY A 123 -5.13 18.45 -15.58
C GLY A 123 -5.02 17.01 -15.11
N ARG A 124 -4.60 16.06 -15.96
CA ARG A 124 -4.27 14.69 -15.57
C ARG A 124 -2.81 14.59 -15.09
N VAL A 125 -2.47 13.51 -14.38
CA VAL A 125 -1.09 13.20 -14.00
C VAL A 125 -0.57 12.04 -14.82
N ALA A 126 0.55 12.23 -15.50
CA ALA A 126 1.27 11.15 -16.15
C ALA A 126 2.17 10.43 -15.13
N LEU A 127 2.08 9.10 -15.10
CA LEU A 127 2.90 8.20 -14.30
C LEU A 127 4.01 7.67 -15.21
N LEU A 128 5.23 8.14 -14.96
CA LEU A 128 6.42 7.84 -15.75
C LEU A 128 7.31 6.82 -15.03
N ASP A 129 8.33 6.30 -15.74
CA ASP A 129 9.39 5.45 -15.20
C ASP A 129 8.88 4.24 -14.38
N TRP A 130 8.50 3.20 -15.10
CA TRP A 130 8.05 1.92 -14.53
C TRP A 130 9.20 0.90 -14.40
N SER A 131 10.46 1.36 -14.37
CA SER A 131 11.62 0.50 -14.17
C SER A 131 11.55 -0.24 -12.83
N LEU A 132 11.20 0.46 -11.77
CA LEU A 132 10.96 -0.11 -10.44
C LEU A 132 9.46 -0.33 -10.23
N ALA A 133 8.99 -1.48 -10.65
CA ALA A 133 7.62 -1.93 -10.39
C ALA A 133 7.63 -3.37 -9.88
N ALA A 134 6.62 -3.73 -9.10
CA ALA A 134 6.44 -5.09 -8.60
C ALA A 134 4.95 -5.46 -8.56
N ARG A 135 4.65 -6.68 -8.15
CA ARG A 135 3.28 -7.17 -8.07
C ARG A 135 2.99 -7.65 -6.65
N LEU A 136 1.85 -7.22 -6.13
CA LEU A 136 1.25 -7.85 -4.96
C LEU A 136 0.40 -9.02 -5.41
N ASP A 137 0.68 -10.20 -4.93
CA ASP A 137 -0.20 -11.34 -5.14
C ASP A 137 -1.51 -11.19 -4.37
N ARG A 138 -2.47 -12.04 -4.68
CA ARG A 138 -3.79 -12.00 -4.07
C ARG A 138 -3.72 -12.23 -2.55
N SER A 139 -2.88 -13.14 -2.09
CA SER A 139 -2.75 -13.49 -0.67
C SER A 139 -2.19 -12.31 0.14
N GLN A 140 -1.24 -11.57 -0.41
CA GLN A 140 -0.68 -10.37 0.21
C GLN A 140 -1.74 -9.25 0.34
N ARG A 141 -2.55 -9.03 -0.71
CA ARG A 141 -3.63 -8.03 -0.69
C ARG A 141 -4.75 -8.40 0.28
N GLU A 142 -5.15 -9.66 0.30
CA GLU A 142 -6.09 -10.20 1.29
C GLU A 142 -5.53 -10.06 2.72
N GLY A 143 -4.24 -10.33 2.91
CA GLY A 143 -3.54 -10.17 4.19
C GLY A 143 -3.55 -8.72 4.67
N LEU A 144 -3.24 -7.76 3.80
CA LEU A 144 -3.29 -6.32 4.10
C LEU A 144 -4.72 -5.87 4.44
N THR A 145 -5.71 -6.33 3.68
CA THR A 145 -7.12 -6.00 3.94
C THR A 145 -7.60 -6.55 5.28
N ARG A 146 -7.27 -7.81 5.60
CA ARG A 146 -7.58 -8.41 6.91
C ARG A 146 -6.87 -7.70 8.06
N LEU A 147 -5.63 -7.27 7.85
CA LEU A 147 -4.88 -6.49 8.83
C LEU A 147 -5.58 -5.16 9.14
N LEU A 148 -5.99 -4.41 8.12
CA LEU A 148 -6.71 -3.15 8.31
C LEU A 148 -8.05 -3.37 9.00
N LEU A 149 -8.81 -4.41 8.61
CA LEU A 149 -10.07 -4.77 9.26
C LEU A 149 -9.86 -5.12 10.74
N ALA A 150 -8.87 -5.93 11.06
CA ALA A 150 -8.52 -6.30 12.43
C ALA A 150 -8.11 -5.08 13.27
N ALA A 151 -7.38 -4.13 12.67
CA ALA A 151 -6.99 -2.89 13.31
C ALA A 151 -8.21 -1.99 13.61
N CYS A 152 -9.16 -1.85 12.66
CA CYS A 152 -10.45 -1.16 12.91
C CYS A 152 -11.19 -1.74 14.12
N LEU A 153 -11.09 -3.04 14.32
CA LEU A 153 -11.75 -3.77 15.40
C LEU A 153 -10.91 -3.82 16.70
N LEU A 154 -9.72 -3.22 16.70
CA LEU A 154 -8.73 -3.30 17.79
C LEU A 154 -8.47 -4.76 18.22
N ASP A 155 -8.47 -5.69 17.26
CA ASP A 155 -8.26 -7.13 17.50
C ASP A 155 -6.79 -7.50 17.37
N GLY A 156 -6.06 -7.48 18.49
CA GLY A 156 -4.62 -7.75 18.52
C GLY A 156 -4.27 -9.16 18.02
N ALA A 157 -5.08 -10.16 18.31
CA ALA A 157 -4.83 -11.52 17.84
C ALA A 157 -4.98 -11.61 16.31
N ALA A 158 -6.01 -10.97 15.75
CA ALA A 158 -6.23 -10.95 14.30
C ALA A 158 -5.17 -10.10 13.58
N VAL A 159 -4.72 -8.97 14.17
CA VAL A 159 -3.59 -8.17 13.63
C VAL A 159 -2.31 -9.01 13.61
N ALA A 160 -1.96 -9.67 14.71
CA ALA A 160 -0.77 -10.53 14.79
C ALA A 160 -0.82 -11.69 13.77
N ALA A 161 -1.98 -12.31 13.62
CA ALA A 161 -2.20 -13.38 12.62
C ALA A 161 -2.04 -12.86 11.20
N SER A 162 -2.56 -11.66 10.89
CA SER A 162 -2.42 -11.03 9.57
C SER A 162 -0.97 -10.67 9.26
N VAL A 163 -0.25 -10.08 10.21
CA VAL A 163 1.20 -9.78 10.08
C VAL A 163 2.00 -11.06 9.85
N THR A 164 1.70 -12.12 10.62
CA THR A 164 2.34 -13.44 10.45
C THR A 164 2.06 -14.03 9.07
N GLY A 165 0.84 -13.89 8.56
CA GLY A 165 0.46 -14.36 7.23
C GLY A 165 1.14 -13.61 6.08
N LEU A 166 1.61 -12.38 6.32
CA LEU A 166 2.36 -11.57 5.35
C LEU A 166 3.87 -11.85 5.39
N ALA A 167 4.36 -12.56 6.39
CA ALA A 167 5.79 -12.86 6.56
C ALA A 167 6.25 -14.04 5.70
N VAL A 168 7.51 -14.03 5.30
CA VAL A 168 8.16 -15.16 4.59
C VAL A 168 8.22 -16.42 5.48
N ALA A 169 8.43 -16.20 6.79
CA ALA A 169 8.45 -17.26 7.80
C ALA A 169 7.77 -16.76 9.08
N PRO A 170 7.11 -17.66 9.84
CA PRO A 170 6.44 -17.27 11.07
C PRO A 170 7.39 -16.60 12.07
N PRO A 171 7.11 -15.37 12.52
CA PRO A 171 7.93 -14.69 13.53
C PRO A 171 7.70 -15.29 14.91
N ALA A 172 8.62 -15.01 15.86
CA ALA A 172 8.43 -15.37 17.26
C ALA A 172 7.27 -14.55 17.86
N ALA A 173 6.19 -15.22 18.25
CA ALA A 173 4.98 -14.58 18.79
C ALA A 173 5.29 -13.65 20.00
N ALA A 174 6.24 -14.03 20.87
CA ALA A 174 6.64 -13.23 22.02
C ALA A 174 7.27 -11.87 21.64
N ARG A 175 7.86 -11.76 20.45
CA ARG A 175 8.43 -10.51 19.94
C ARG A 175 7.38 -9.66 19.20
N LEU A 176 6.47 -10.29 18.50
CA LEU A 176 5.45 -9.60 17.72
C LEU A 176 4.32 -9.03 18.61
N ALA A 177 3.96 -9.72 19.69
CA ALA A 177 2.83 -9.32 20.53
C ALA A 177 2.96 -7.89 21.11
N PRO A 178 4.12 -7.46 21.69
CA PRO A 178 4.25 -6.10 22.21
C PRO A 178 4.19 -5.03 21.09
N VAL A 179 4.71 -5.32 19.90
CA VAL A 179 4.64 -4.43 18.73
C VAL A 179 3.18 -4.18 18.33
N VAL A 180 2.40 -5.25 18.24
CA VAL A 180 0.96 -5.15 17.89
C VAL A 180 0.20 -4.41 18.99
N ALA A 181 0.48 -4.69 20.26
CA ALA A 181 -0.17 -4.02 21.38
C ALA A 181 0.10 -2.51 21.38
N ALA A 182 1.35 -2.09 21.13
CA ALA A 182 1.73 -0.68 21.04
C ALA A 182 1.01 0.02 19.86
N ALA A 183 1.01 -0.58 18.69
CA ALA A 183 0.35 -0.03 17.51
C ALA A 183 -1.17 0.12 17.71
N LEU A 184 -1.83 -0.83 18.35
CA LEU A 184 -3.27 -0.74 18.67
C LEU A 184 -3.55 0.27 19.78
N ALA A 185 -2.64 0.46 20.73
CA ALA A 185 -2.77 1.49 21.75
C ALA A 185 -2.75 2.90 21.14
N ASP A 186 -1.98 3.13 20.08
CA ASP A 186 -1.99 4.39 19.33
C ASP A 186 -3.37 4.67 18.74
N LEU A 187 -3.99 3.70 18.08
CA LEU A 187 -5.35 3.82 17.56
C LEU A 187 -6.38 4.07 18.70
N ALA A 188 -6.23 3.35 19.82
CA ALA A 188 -7.12 3.53 20.97
C ALA A 188 -7.00 4.94 21.61
N ARG A 189 -5.83 5.61 21.47
CA ARG A 189 -5.60 7.00 21.88
C ARG A 189 -6.12 8.04 20.88
N GLY A 190 -6.62 7.60 19.72
CA GLY A 190 -7.22 8.47 18.72
C GLY A 190 -6.32 8.76 17.51
N GLU A 191 -5.21 8.06 17.37
CA GLU A 191 -4.47 8.11 16.12
C GLU A 191 -5.33 7.57 14.97
N PRO A 192 -5.36 8.22 13.80
CA PRO A 192 -6.14 7.74 12.68
C PRO A 192 -5.55 6.42 12.14
N LEU A 193 -6.44 5.48 11.81
CA LEU A 193 -6.05 4.29 11.05
C LEU A 193 -5.78 4.70 9.61
N GLY A 194 -4.53 4.69 9.21
CA GLY A 194 -4.13 5.12 7.88
C GLY A 194 -2.75 4.64 7.50
N LEU A 195 -2.18 5.29 6.50
CA LEU A 195 -0.92 4.89 5.89
C LEU A 195 0.26 5.04 6.86
N ALA A 196 0.26 6.12 7.63
CA ALA A 196 1.29 6.38 8.62
C ALA A 196 1.30 5.29 9.71
N TRP A 197 0.12 4.92 10.20
CA TRP A 197 -0.02 3.83 11.16
C TRP A 197 0.43 2.48 10.57
N LEU A 198 -0.04 2.15 9.35
CA LEU A 198 0.32 0.89 8.69
C LEU A 198 1.83 0.76 8.47
N THR A 199 2.48 1.81 7.97
CA THR A 199 3.92 1.80 7.73
C THR A 199 4.71 1.64 9.02
N ARG A 200 4.33 2.34 10.11
CA ARG A 200 4.96 2.16 11.43
C ARG A 200 4.79 0.76 11.99
N LEU A 201 3.59 0.18 11.88
CA LEU A 201 3.37 -1.20 12.32
C LEU A 201 4.27 -2.18 11.57
N LEU A 202 4.36 -2.08 10.23
CA LEU A 202 5.21 -2.96 9.41
C LEU A 202 6.70 -2.77 9.76
N ASP A 203 7.13 -1.52 10.01
CA ASP A 203 8.50 -1.23 10.44
C ASP A 203 8.84 -1.82 11.80
N ALA A 204 8.00 -1.58 12.79
CA ALA A 204 8.19 -2.13 14.12
C ALA A 204 8.12 -3.67 14.10
N ALA A 205 7.21 -4.25 13.30
CA ALA A 205 7.15 -5.69 13.12
C ALA A 205 8.44 -6.25 12.53
N ALA A 206 9.05 -5.57 11.54
CA ALA A 206 10.31 -5.99 10.94
C ALA A 206 11.48 -5.81 11.91
N LEU A 207 11.62 -4.63 12.54
CA LEU A 207 12.79 -4.26 13.34
C LEU A 207 12.77 -4.89 14.74
N GLU A 208 11.65 -4.84 15.43
CA GLU A 208 11.48 -5.27 16.82
C GLU A 208 10.85 -6.66 16.89
N GLY A 209 9.80 -6.89 16.08
CA GLY A 209 9.10 -8.17 15.99
C GLY A 209 9.92 -9.27 15.31
N GLY A 210 10.94 -8.90 14.52
CA GLY A 210 11.77 -9.84 13.77
C GLY A 210 11.04 -10.50 12.62
N VAL A 211 10.05 -9.80 12.03
CA VAL A 211 9.28 -10.27 10.88
C VAL A 211 10.11 -10.08 9.61
N ASP A 212 10.31 -11.14 8.85
CA ASP A 212 10.91 -11.08 7.51
C ASP A 212 9.80 -10.97 6.47
N PHE A 213 9.63 -9.78 5.89
CA PHE A 213 8.64 -9.53 4.84
C PHE A 213 9.21 -9.82 3.45
N PRO A 214 8.39 -10.30 2.49
CA PRO A 214 8.79 -10.43 1.08
C PRO A 214 9.21 -9.07 0.49
N ALA A 215 10.11 -9.12 -0.50
CA ALA A 215 10.67 -7.91 -1.12
C ALA A 215 9.60 -6.99 -1.71
N GLU A 216 8.53 -7.57 -2.26
CA GLU A 216 7.40 -6.85 -2.84
C GLU A 216 6.67 -6.01 -1.80
N LEU A 217 6.46 -6.52 -0.58
CA LEU A 217 5.85 -5.76 0.51
C LEU A 217 6.76 -4.63 1.02
N LEU A 218 8.08 -4.87 1.08
CA LEU A 218 9.04 -3.82 1.44
C LEU A 218 9.07 -2.71 0.39
N LEU A 219 9.01 -3.07 -0.90
CA LEU A 219 8.92 -2.11 -1.99
C LEU A 219 7.58 -1.36 -1.97
N PHE A 220 6.48 -2.07 -1.72
CA PHE A 220 5.16 -1.46 -1.59
C PHE A 220 5.13 -0.43 -0.44
N ARG A 221 5.68 -0.78 0.72
CA ARG A 221 5.87 0.16 1.83
C ARG A 221 6.67 1.41 1.43
N LYS A 222 7.80 1.23 0.69
CA LYS A 222 8.59 2.36 0.16
C LYS A 222 7.71 3.24 -0.73
N SER A 223 6.97 2.63 -1.64
CA SER A 223 6.06 3.32 -2.56
C SER A 223 5.01 4.16 -1.80
N LEU A 224 4.40 3.58 -0.76
CA LEU A 224 3.44 4.28 0.10
C LEU A 224 4.05 5.51 0.77
N PHE A 225 5.26 5.36 1.32
CA PHE A 225 5.96 6.46 1.96
C PHE A 225 6.28 7.60 0.97
N THR A 226 6.80 7.25 -0.22
CA THR A 226 7.12 8.22 -1.27
C THR A 226 5.86 8.94 -1.76
N MET A 227 4.77 8.19 -2.00
CA MET A 227 3.48 8.75 -2.41
C MET A 227 2.90 9.69 -1.33
N SER A 228 2.97 9.32 -0.06
CA SER A 228 2.47 10.18 1.02
C SER A 228 3.18 11.52 1.07
N GLY A 229 4.49 11.55 0.82
CA GLY A 229 5.27 12.80 0.70
C GLY A 229 4.77 13.67 -0.46
N VAL A 230 4.57 13.09 -1.64
CA VAL A 230 4.05 13.83 -2.80
C VAL A 230 2.63 14.36 -2.56
N VAL A 231 1.75 13.56 -1.96
CA VAL A 231 0.38 13.98 -1.63
C VAL A 231 0.38 15.12 -0.61
N ALA A 232 1.22 15.04 0.42
CA ALA A 232 1.36 16.10 1.41
C ALA A 232 1.88 17.42 0.81
N GLU A 233 2.78 17.36 -0.17
CA GLU A 233 3.28 18.53 -0.89
C GLU A 233 2.21 19.11 -1.83
N LEU A 234 1.47 18.24 -2.53
CA LEU A 234 0.44 18.63 -3.50
C LEU A 234 -0.81 19.21 -2.81
N ALA A 235 -1.27 18.58 -1.75
CA ALA A 235 -2.49 18.94 -1.04
C ALA A 235 -2.32 18.79 0.47
N PRO A 236 -1.58 19.70 1.12
CA PRO A 236 -1.24 19.60 2.55
C PRO A 236 -2.46 19.62 3.48
N ASP A 237 -3.58 20.12 3.00
CA ASP A 237 -4.86 20.17 3.70
C ASP A 237 -5.75 18.92 3.43
N LEU A 238 -5.27 17.95 2.63
CA LEU A 238 -5.98 16.70 2.40
C LEU A 238 -5.63 15.71 3.53
N PRO A 239 -6.62 15.29 4.33
CA PRO A 239 -6.39 14.27 5.34
C PRO A 239 -6.26 12.90 4.65
N LEU A 240 -5.06 12.55 4.20
CA LEU A 240 -4.77 11.33 3.44
C LEU A 240 -5.35 10.08 4.12
N ASP A 241 -5.15 9.95 5.41
CA ASP A 241 -5.63 8.80 6.18
C ASP A 241 -7.17 8.73 6.23
N ALA A 242 -7.86 9.87 6.24
CA ALA A 242 -9.32 9.91 6.16
C ALA A 242 -9.82 9.47 4.78
N VAL A 243 -9.18 9.91 3.69
CA VAL A 243 -9.51 9.49 2.32
C VAL A 243 -9.34 7.98 2.17
N LEU A 244 -8.26 7.43 2.73
CA LEU A 244 -8.01 5.98 2.71
C LEU A 244 -9.02 5.20 3.56
N ALA A 245 -9.35 5.71 4.74
CA ALA A 245 -10.36 5.11 5.59
C ALA A 245 -11.75 5.12 4.93
N GLU A 246 -12.14 6.21 4.30
CA GLU A 246 -13.39 6.29 3.52
C GLU A 246 -13.40 5.31 2.36
N GLY A 247 -12.30 5.20 1.60
CA GLY A 247 -12.14 4.23 0.51
C GLY A 247 -12.26 2.78 1.02
N PHE A 248 -11.58 2.45 2.11
CA PHE A 248 -11.65 1.14 2.75
C PHE A 248 -13.07 0.81 3.26
N LEU A 249 -13.71 1.74 3.95
CA LEU A 249 -15.10 1.57 4.42
C LEU A 249 -16.08 1.44 3.25
N GLY A 250 -15.85 2.19 2.16
CA GLY A 250 -16.61 2.05 0.92
C GLY A 250 -16.52 0.64 0.34
N CYS A 251 -15.31 0.08 0.27
CA CYS A 251 -15.10 -1.32 -0.16
C CYS A 251 -15.81 -2.30 0.77
N LEU A 252 -15.69 -2.15 2.08
CA LEU A 252 -16.42 -2.99 3.04
C LEU A 252 -17.93 -2.90 2.84
N ALA A 253 -18.47 -1.70 2.64
CA ALA A 253 -19.90 -1.49 2.42
C ALA A 253 -20.41 -2.18 1.15
N THR A 254 -19.61 -2.27 0.09
CA THR A 254 -19.96 -3.02 -1.12
C THR A 254 -19.86 -4.52 -0.95
N GLU A 255 -18.98 -5.01 -0.09
CA GLU A 255 -18.77 -6.43 0.15
C GLU A 255 -19.79 -7.04 1.16
N LEU A 256 -20.17 -6.27 2.19
CA LEU A 256 -21.06 -6.74 3.26
C LEU A 256 -22.41 -7.34 2.77
N PRO A 257 -23.15 -6.72 1.83
CA PRO A 257 -24.45 -7.24 1.38
C PRO A 257 -24.35 -8.62 0.71
N THR A 258 -23.22 -8.90 0.07
CA THR A 258 -22.99 -10.17 -0.65
C THR A 258 -22.30 -11.23 0.20
N ALA A 259 -21.85 -10.90 1.41
CA ALA A 259 -21.09 -11.78 2.30
C ALA A 259 -21.84 -13.08 2.62
N TRP A 260 -23.16 -13.01 2.85
CA TRP A 260 -23.99 -14.16 3.20
C TRP A 260 -24.12 -15.25 2.11
N TRP A 261 -23.81 -14.88 0.85
CA TRP A 261 -23.90 -15.77 -0.31
C TRP A 261 -22.53 -16.28 -0.77
N ARG A 262 -21.47 -15.95 -0.02
CA ARG A 262 -20.08 -16.29 -0.38
C ARG A 262 -19.61 -17.56 0.34
N PRO A 263 -18.54 -18.23 -0.17
CA PRO A 263 -17.88 -19.29 0.56
C PRO A 263 -17.41 -18.82 1.94
N PHE A 264 -17.64 -19.64 2.97
CA PHE A 264 -17.39 -19.23 4.35
C PHE A 264 -15.90 -18.96 4.63
N ALA A 265 -15.01 -19.81 4.11
CA ALA A 265 -13.59 -19.81 4.48
C ALA A 265 -12.68 -19.13 3.45
N ALA A 266 -13.16 -18.81 2.26
CA ALA A 266 -12.35 -18.18 1.20
C ALA A 266 -13.06 -16.95 0.63
N PRO A 267 -12.30 -15.91 0.22
CA PRO A 267 -12.86 -14.77 -0.50
C PRO A 267 -13.46 -15.22 -1.85
N ALA A 268 -14.58 -14.60 -2.22
CA ALA A 268 -15.15 -14.79 -3.55
C ALA A 268 -14.23 -14.14 -4.64
N PRO A 269 -14.37 -14.52 -5.91
CA PRO A 269 -13.68 -13.81 -7.00
C PRO A 269 -13.96 -12.30 -6.93
N GLY A 270 -12.90 -11.48 -6.95
CA GLY A 270 -13.01 -10.02 -6.85
C GLY A 270 -13.21 -9.46 -5.42
N SER A 271 -13.29 -10.31 -4.39
CA SER A 271 -13.32 -9.91 -2.98
C SER A 271 -11.97 -10.20 -2.31
N HIS A 272 -11.65 -9.43 -1.27
CA HIS A 272 -10.45 -9.61 -0.45
C HIS A 272 -10.75 -10.13 0.95
N LEU A 273 -12.03 -10.29 1.29
CA LEU A 273 -12.51 -10.78 2.58
C LEU A 273 -13.44 -11.97 2.38
N SER A 274 -13.27 -12.99 3.21
CA SER A 274 -14.19 -14.12 3.27
C SER A 274 -15.43 -13.76 4.09
N SER A 275 -16.50 -14.56 3.95
CA SER A 275 -17.67 -14.41 4.82
C SER A 275 -17.33 -14.64 6.29
N ALA A 276 -16.32 -15.45 6.61
CA ALA A 276 -15.81 -15.63 7.96
C ALA A 276 -15.16 -14.35 8.50
N ASP A 277 -14.38 -13.63 7.68
CA ASP A 277 -13.75 -12.36 8.07
C ASP A 277 -14.83 -11.31 8.36
N LEU A 278 -15.81 -11.18 7.49
CA LEU A 278 -16.92 -10.24 7.66
C LEU A 278 -17.82 -10.59 8.85
N SER A 279 -18.15 -11.88 9.05
CA SER A 279 -18.91 -12.34 10.21
C SER A 279 -18.17 -12.06 11.52
N ARG A 280 -16.86 -12.33 11.56
CA ARG A 280 -16.01 -12.00 12.71
C ARG A 280 -16.02 -10.51 12.98
N ALA A 281 -15.95 -9.68 11.94
CA ALA A 281 -16.01 -8.22 12.06
C ALA A 281 -17.32 -7.79 12.73
N VAL A 282 -18.46 -8.23 12.21
CA VAL A 282 -19.79 -7.90 12.76
C VAL A 282 -19.91 -8.33 14.22
N LEU A 283 -19.51 -9.56 14.55
CA LEU A 283 -19.54 -10.08 15.93
C LEU A 283 -18.58 -9.35 16.88
N SER A 284 -17.50 -8.77 16.35
CA SER A 284 -16.50 -8.05 17.14
C SER A 284 -16.84 -6.56 17.37
N LEU A 285 -17.75 -5.98 16.59
CA LEU A 285 -18.13 -4.56 16.74
C LEU A 285 -18.50 -4.16 18.18
N PRO A 286 -19.33 -4.95 18.94
CA PRO A 286 -19.65 -4.60 20.32
C PRO A 286 -18.44 -4.59 21.26
N LEU A 287 -17.37 -5.30 20.92
CA LEU A 287 -16.18 -5.44 21.74
C LEU A 287 -15.17 -4.30 21.54
N VAL A 288 -15.31 -3.49 20.49
CA VAL A 288 -14.33 -2.42 20.15
C VAL A 288 -14.17 -1.42 21.29
N GLY A 289 -15.29 -0.98 21.90
CA GLY A 289 -15.24 -0.05 23.03
C GLY A 289 -14.50 -0.63 24.26
N GLN A 290 -14.74 -1.90 24.57
CA GLN A 290 -14.05 -2.61 25.66
C GLN A 290 -12.55 -2.75 25.36
N ARG A 291 -12.19 -3.13 24.14
CA ARG A 291 -10.79 -3.26 23.70
C ARG A 291 -10.06 -1.92 23.76
N ALA A 292 -10.69 -0.85 23.28
CA ALA A 292 -10.13 0.51 23.36
C ALA A 292 -9.85 0.92 24.81
N TRP A 293 -10.76 0.66 25.73
CA TRP A 293 -10.60 0.95 27.15
C TRP A 293 -9.42 0.16 27.76
N LEU A 294 -9.34 -1.15 27.51
CA LEU A 294 -8.24 -2.00 28.00
C LEU A 294 -6.87 -1.56 27.46
N LEU A 295 -6.79 -1.21 26.17
CA LEU A 295 -5.54 -0.74 25.54
C LEU A 295 -5.09 0.60 26.15
N ARG A 296 -5.99 1.52 26.47
CA ARG A 296 -5.65 2.78 27.13
C ARG A 296 -5.08 2.59 28.52
N ILE A 297 -5.66 1.69 29.33
CA ILE A 297 -5.16 1.37 30.66
C ILE A 297 -3.80 0.69 30.62
N ALA A 298 -3.61 -0.25 29.70
CA ALA A 298 -2.33 -0.98 29.58
C ALA A 298 -1.17 -0.10 29.08
N SER A 299 -1.46 1.07 28.50
CA SER A 299 -0.47 2.02 27.97
C SER A 299 -0.23 3.24 28.87
N SER A 300 -0.97 3.38 29.99
CA SER A 300 -0.75 4.35 31.08
C SER A 300 0.18 3.80 32.14
#